data_fad96d391b39de346d90a2b17b7ba516
#
_entry.id   fad96d391b39de346d90a2b17b7ba516
#
_cell.length_a   1.000
_cell.length_b   1.000
_cell.length_c   1.000
_cell.angle_alpha   90.00
_cell.angle_beta   90.00
_cell.angle_gamma   90.00
#
_symmetry.space_group_name_H-M   'P 1'
#
loop_
_entity.id
_entity.type
_entity.pdbx_description
1 polymer ?
#
loop_
_entity_poly.entity_id
_entity_poly.type
_entity_poly.pdbx_seq_one_letter_code
_entity_poly.pdbx_strand_id
1 'polypeptide(L)' 'ESDKILVMKNGHIVETGTHEELLAAKGFYAGLYQSQFAKS' A
#
# COMPACT_ATOMS: atom_id res chain seq x y z
N GLU A 1 -16.38 8.51 5.83
CA GLU A 1 -15.65 8.31 4.77
C GLU A 1 -14.26 8.01 4.96
N SER A 2 -13.74 7.07 4.33
CA SER A 2 -12.40 6.63 4.48
C SER A 2 -11.57 7.11 3.34
N ASP A 3 -10.34 7.37 3.59
CA ASP A 3 -9.43 7.77 2.55
C ASP A 3 -8.96 6.54 1.82
N LYS A 4 -9.11 6.56 0.52
CA LYS A 4 -8.65 5.45 -0.27
C LYS A 4 -7.33 5.76 -0.89
N ILE A 5 -6.43 4.82 -0.80
CA ILE A 5 -5.10 4.97 -1.37
C ILE A 5 -5.02 4.16 -2.64
N LEU A 6 -4.50 4.76 -3.68
CA LEU A 6 -4.32 4.06 -4.94
C LEU A 6 -2.84 3.83 -5.15
N VAL A 7 -2.48 2.56 -5.27
CA VAL A 7 -1.09 2.20 -5.50
C VAL A 7 -0.93 1.88 -6.97
N MET A 8 -0.09 2.64 -7.64
CA MET A 8 0.08 2.50 -9.07
C MET A 8 1.49 2.01 -9.40
N LYS A 9 1.57 1.26 -10.47
CA LYS A 9 2.85 0.79 -10.94
C LYS A 9 2.79 0.65 -12.44
N ASN A 10 3.77 1.25 -13.12
CA ASN A 10 3.82 1.22 -14.58
C ASN A 10 2.54 1.75 -15.20
N GLY A 11 1.98 2.75 -14.59
CA GLY A 11 0.77 3.37 -15.13
C GLY A 11 -0.50 2.59 -14.85
N HIS A 12 -0.43 1.57 -14.01
CA HIS A 12 -1.59 0.75 -13.70
C HIS A 12 -1.82 0.74 -12.19
N ILE A 13 -3.08 0.64 -11.81
CA ILE A 13 -3.41 0.53 -10.40
C ILE A 13 -3.27 -0.94 -10.01
N VAL A 14 -2.35 -1.22 -9.10
CA VAL A 14 -2.13 -2.59 -8.66
C VAL A 14 -2.81 -2.88 -7.34
N GLU A 15 -3.03 -1.83 -6.53
CA GLU A 15 -3.70 -2.02 -5.26
C GLU A 15 -4.52 -0.79 -4.94
N THR A 16 -5.57 -0.98 -4.19
CA THR A 16 -6.41 0.13 -3.79
C THR A 16 -7.07 -0.23 -2.47
N GLY A 17 -7.28 0.75 -1.62
CA GLY A 17 -7.89 0.53 -0.33
C GLY A 17 -7.37 1.53 0.67
N THR A 18 -7.76 1.35 1.93
CA THR A 18 -7.26 2.22 2.97
C THR A 18 -5.87 1.78 3.38
N HIS A 19 -5.23 2.63 4.18
CA HIS A 19 -3.89 2.33 4.66
C HIS A 19 -3.85 0.96 5.35
N GLU A 20 -4.80 0.74 6.25
CA GLU A 20 -4.79 -0.51 6.98
C GLU A 20 -5.12 -1.70 6.09
N GLU A 21 -6.02 -1.48 5.13
CA GLU A 21 -6.38 -2.55 4.24
C GLU A 21 -5.18 -2.98 3.38
N LEU A 22 -4.44 -2.01 2.91
CA LEU A 22 -3.30 -2.30 2.07
C LEU A 22 -2.19 -2.99 2.87
N LEU A 23 -2.00 -2.57 4.11
CA LEU A 23 -1.02 -3.21 4.96
C LEU A 23 -1.43 -4.64 5.28
N ALA A 24 -2.71 -4.85 5.52
CA ALA A 24 -3.19 -6.18 5.84
C ALA A 24 -3.06 -7.11 4.64
N ALA A 25 -3.18 -6.57 3.45
CA ALA A 25 -3.05 -7.38 2.26
C ALA A 25 -1.63 -7.87 2.06
N LYS A 26 -0.68 -7.17 2.67
CA LYS A 26 0.72 -7.55 2.59
C LYS A 26 1.16 -7.66 1.14
N GLY A 27 0.76 -6.66 0.36
CA GLY A 27 1.11 -6.65 -1.04
C GLY A 27 2.21 -5.63 -1.32
N PHE A 28 2.11 -4.97 -2.46
CA PHE A 28 3.12 -4.02 -2.88
C PHE A 28 3.23 -2.86 -1.89
N TYR A 29 2.09 -2.34 -1.48
CA TYR A 29 2.09 -1.20 -0.57
C TYR A 29 2.73 -1.56 0.77
N ALA A 30 2.38 -2.70 1.31
CA ALA A 30 2.93 -3.11 2.59
C ALA A 30 4.44 -3.29 2.50
N GLY A 31 4.91 -3.82 1.39
CA GLY A 31 6.33 -3.99 1.21
C GLY A 31 7.06 -2.66 1.17
N LEU A 32 6.50 -1.71 0.45
CA LEU A 32 7.11 -0.39 0.39
C LEU A 32 7.10 0.29 1.74
N TYR A 33 5.99 0.19 2.43
CA TYR A 33 5.84 0.85 3.71
C TYR A 33 6.87 0.31 4.71
N GLN A 34 6.98 -1.00 4.78
CA GLN A 34 7.92 -1.60 5.72
C GLN A 34 9.35 -1.31 5.33
N SER A 35 9.61 -1.23 4.06
CA SER A 35 10.96 -0.95 3.60
C SER A 35 11.40 0.44 4.03
N GLN A 36 10.45 1.35 4.13
CA GLN A 36 10.80 2.72 4.46
C GLN A 36 10.69 3.02 5.93
N PHE A 37 9.70 2.45 6.58
CA PHE A 37 9.41 2.83 7.95
C PHE A 37 9.81 1.80 8.97
N ALA A 38 9.66 0.56 8.63
CA ALA A 38 9.98 -0.48 9.59
C ALA A 38 11.39 -0.98 9.38
N LYS A 39 12.33 -0.09 9.44
CA LYS A 39 13.65 -0.55 9.23
C LYS A 39 14.14 -1.19 10.46
N SER A 40 14.72 -2.20 10.40
CA SER A 40 15.15 -2.89 11.61
C SER A 40 16.61 -2.92 11.78
#